data_9d07566a22ba6e733a6e376c8a7e644b
#
_entry.id   9d07566a22ba6e733a6e376c8a7e644b
#
_cell.length_a   1.000
_cell.length_b   1.000
_cell.length_c   1.000
_cell.angle_alpha   90.00
_cell.angle_beta   90.00
_cell.angle_gamma   90.00
#
_symmetry.space_group_name_H-M   'P 1'
#
loop_
_entity.id
_entity.type
_entity.pdbx_description
1 polymer ?
#
loop_
_entity_poly.entity_id
_entity_poly.type
_entity_poly.pdbx_seq_one_letter_code
_entity_poly.pdbx_strand_id
1 'polypeptide(L)'
;MNIRMNILLCFLWLFSATLSAQQVKIVKGHVCVLSEDSIERSLPYASVVVLEGKDSAFVKGMASDANGSFKLEFIPQKRMEYLLRISYIGMSTIFRKLDLHMMDTDCGHILMKSGIKLAEVLVTAPVKEIDMVGDTTVINADAYRTPEGSNLEELVRKIPGLEYDDRSKSLSYNGLVISEINVNGEAFFSGNHVLALENLPADLISRIKVYDKRSEMEKFTGVRTVDENYVLDLQTKKDLNGTLITSVAVGKGNKKKKEAELISNFFKADGENLSVIAKSGNRDITTENKKNRQDNIAVNFLKKFGETVHINGNIMYNNAINGINGTSYYEQYLMTGNRYRYATDNGYHTNRMISAMLSARWNIDKKTLLNISGSFNALKGINDDSNRQATYNADPKLDVTSPFNRDASEQIEDSIRVNDICMTSRSSSINRLYSIGADITRRLNAKGTSLGLTVQYSEERGNNKAFSLSSTTYYQLQNVKGNDSILYR
;
A
#
# COMPACT_ATOMS: atom_id res chain seq x y z
N MET A 1 -31.98 12.64 14.73
CA MET A 1 -30.88 11.74 15.20
C MET A 1 -30.99 10.30 14.67
N ASN A 2 -32.01 9.96 13.87
CA ASN A 2 -32.31 8.55 13.49
C ASN A 2 -31.94 8.15 12.06
N ILE A 3 -31.56 9.07 11.17
CA ILE A 3 -31.23 8.73 9.76
C ILE A 3 -29.80 8.17 9.65
N ARG A 4 -28.85 8.67 10.44
CA ARG A 4 -27.44 8.20 10.40
C ARG A 4 -27.26 6.80 10.96
N MET A 5 -28.07 6.37 11.90
CA MET A 5 -28.02 5.03 12.51
C MET A 5 -28.65 3.98 11.62
N ASN A 6 -29.68 4.33 10.84
CA ASN A 6 -30.33 3.42 9.90
C ASN A 6 -29.46 3.13 8.65
N ILE A 7 -28.66 4.08 8.20
CA ILE A 7 -27.72 3.88 7.07
C ILE A 7 -26.58 2.94 7.50
N LEU A 8 -26.09 3.05 8.73
CA LEU A 8 -25.05 2.16 9.26
C LEU A 8 -25.58 0.73 9.47
N LEU A 9 -26.82 0.57 9.91
CA LEU A 9 -27.50 -0.72 10.06
C LEU A 9 -27.82 -1.36 8.71
N CYS A 10 -28.19 -0.61 7.68
CA CYS A 10 -28.36 -1.14 6.33
C CYS A 10 -27.02 -1.62 5.72
N PHE A 11 -25.91 -0.94 5.98
CA PHE A 11 -24.59 -1.40 5.55
C PHE A 11 -24.14 -2.69 6.24
N LEU A 12 -24.44 -2.86 7.54
CA LEU A 12 -24.19 -4.11 8.26
C LEU A 12 -25.09 -5.27 7.78
N TRP A 13 -26.31 -4.99 7.38
CA TRP A 13 -27.25 -6.01 6.89
C TRP A 13 -26.92 -6.52 5.49
N LEU A 14 -26.34 -5.70 4.63
CA LEU A 14 -25.85 -6.12 3.30
C LEU A 14 -24.63 -7.06 3.38
N PHE A 15 -23.90 -7.05 4.49
CA PHE A 15 -22.73 -7.92 4.69
C PHE A 15 -23.07 -9.28 5.32
N SER A 16 -24.28 -9.48 5.83
CA SER A 16 -24.71 -10.72 6.53
C SER A 16 -25.32 -11.80 5.64
N ALA A 17 -25.44 -11.59 4.34
CA ALA A 17 -26.04 -12.58 3.43
C ALA A 17 -24.97 -13.46 2.77
N THR A 18 -24.99 -14.72 3.17
CA THR A 18 -24.34 -15.94 2.64
C THR A 18 -23.12 -16.45 3.41
N LEU A 19 -23.26 -16.76 4.67
CA LEU A 19 -22.50 -17.86 5.27
C LEU A 19 -23.17 -19.18 4.86
N SER A 20 -22.85 -19.69 3.69
CA SER A 20 -23.04 -21.13 3.41
C SER A 20 -22.09 -21.87 4.34
N ALA A 21 -22.61 -22.63 5.29
CA ALA A 21 -21.81 -23.51 6.12
C ALA A 21 -21.13 -24.56 5.20
N GLN A 22 -19.90 -24.26 4.80
CA GLN A 22 -19.07 -25.21 4.07
C GLN A 22 -18.57 -26.24 5.07
N GLN A 23 -18.81 -27.51 4.82
CA GLN A 23 -18.36 -28.59 5.68
C GLN A 23 -16.83 -28.70 5.64
N VAL A 24 -16.19 -28.41 6.75
CA VAL A 24 -14.75 -28.62 6.94
C VAL A 24 -14.49 -30.13 6.97
N LYS A 25 -13.49 -30.57 6.21
CA LYS A 25 -12.98 -31.96 6.24
C LYS A 25 -11.65 -32.00 6.97
N ILE A 26 -11.47 -33.04 7.76
CA ILE A 26 -10.26 -33.27 8.54
C ILE A 26 -9.53 -34.48 7.94
N VAL A 27 -8.26 -34.31 7.60
CA VAL A 27 -7.35 -35.36 7.18
C VAL A 27 -6.23 -35.45 8.21
N LYS A 28 -6.10 -36.61 8.84
CA LYS A 28 -5.09 -36.87 9.87
C LYS A 28 -4.31 -38.13 9.55
N GLY A 29 -3.13 -38.24 10.12
CA GLY A 29 -2.27 -39.42 9.96
C GLY A 29 -0.92 -39.22 10.65
N HIS A 30 -0.08 -40.23 10.53
CA HIS A 30 1.26 -40.29 11.11
C HIS A 30 2.28 -40.67 10.06
N VAL A 31 3.29 -39.84 9.86
CA VAL A 31 4.36 -40.08 8.88
C VAL A 31 5.53 -40.81 9.57
N CYS A 32 5.93 -41.89 8.99
CA CYS A 32 6.99 -42.75 9.52
C CYS A 32 8.03 -43.08 8.44
N VAL A 33 9.20 -43.49 8.88
CA VAL A 33 10.26 -44.09 8.04
C VAL A 33 10.66 -45.45 8.63
N LEU A 34 10.96 -46.39 7.77
CA LEU A 34 11.54 -47.66 8.21
C LEU A 34 13.05 -47.46 8.38
N SER A 35 13.56 -47.67 9.61
CA SER A 35 15.00 -47.69 9.88
C SER A 35 15.63 -48.95 9.27
N GLU A 36 16.95 -48.97 9.14
CA GLU A 36 17.70 -50.15 8.68
C GLU A 36 17.44 -51.43 9.55
N ASP A 37 17.10 -51.22 10.81
CA ASP A 37 16.72 -52.28 11.76
C ASP A 37 15.23 -52.69 11.63
N SER A 38 14.53 -52.31 10.58
CA SER A 38 13.09 -52.57 10.36
C SER A 38 12.16 -52.03 11.46
N ILE A 39 12.60 -51.02 12.20
CA ILE A 39 11.80 -50.34 13.23
C ILE A 39 11.20 -49.09 12.61
N GLU A 40 9.86 -48.92 12.76
CA GLU A 40 9.20 -47.70 12.36
C GLU A 40 9.60 -46.55 13.29
N ARG A 41 10.15 -45.50 12.70
CA ARG A 41 10.44 -44.24 13.42
C ARG A 41 9.58 -43.12 12.87
N SER A 42 9.02 -42.32 13.76
CA SER A 42 8.28 -41.11 13.41
C SER A 42 9.15 -40.16 12.60
N LEU A 43 8.57 -39.56 11.56
CA LEU A 43 9.27 -38.60 10.70
C LEU A 43 8.72 -37.18 10.95
N PRO A 44 9.41 -36.38 11.78
CA PRO A 44 8.97 -35.00 12.07
C PRO A 44 9.19 -34.08 10.88
N TYR A 45 8.36 -33.07 10.78
CA TYR A 45 8.46 -31.99 9.79
C TYR A 45 8.39 -32.45 8.32
N ALA A 46 7.73 -33.57 8.04
CA ALA A 46 7.41 -33.98 6.68
C ALA A 46 6.35 -33.03 6.10
N SER A 47 6.54 -32.60 4.87
CA SER A 47 5.57 -31.75 4.16
C SER A 47 4.36 -32.57 3.75
N VAL A 48 3.18 -32.21 4.23
CA VAL A 48 1.89 -32.85 3.96
C VAL A 48 1.00 -31.82 3.25
N VAL A 49 0.60 -32.13 2.02
CA VAL A 49 -0.12 -31.21 1.15
C VAL A 49 -1.32 -31.89 0.53
N VAL A 50 -2.47 -31.25 0.58
CA VAL A 50 -3.66 -31.65 -0.18
C VAL A 50 -3.66 -30.92 -1.52
N LEU A 51 -3.78 -31.67 -2.60
CA LEU A 51 -3.81 -31.20 -3.97
C LEU A 51 -5.17 -31.56 -4.61
N GLU A 52 -5.62 -30.73 -5.56
CA GLU A 52 -6.75 -31.03 -6.42
C GLU A 52 -6.36 -32.04 -7.51
N GLY A 53 -7.17 -33.10 -7.69
CA GLY A 53 -6.74 -34.31 -8.38
C GLY A 53 -6.46 -34.21 -9.88
N LYS A 54 -7.06 -33.25 -10.60
CA LYS A 54 -6.87 -33.10 -12.05
C LYS A 54 -5.61 -32.33 -12.43
N ASP A 55 -5.33 -31.23 -11.73
CA ASP A 55 -4.25 -30.30 -12.10
C ASP A 55 -3.14 -30.23 -11.04
N SER A 56 -3.21 -31.07 -9.99
CA SER A 56 -2.31 -31.02 -8.82
C SER A 56 -2.21 -29.64 -8.18
N ALA A 57 -3.29 -28.84 -8.26
CA ALA A 57 -3.35 -27.52 -7.67
C ALA A 57 -3.29 -27.61 -6.14
N PHE A 58 -2.55 -26.71 -5.51
CA PHE A 58 -2.42 -26.65 -4.06
C PHE A 58 -3.74 -26.22 -3.40
N VAL A 59 -4.19 -27.00 -2.42
CA VAL A 59 -5.39 -26.70 -1.63
C VAL A 59 -5.05 -26.27 -0.22
N LYS A 60 -4.26 -27.10 0.48
CA LYS A 60 -3.83 -26.85 1.86
C LYS A 60 -2.58 -27.67 2.18
N GLY A 61 -1.72 -27.14 3.03
CA GLY A 61 -0.52 -27.86 3.46
C GLY A 61 -0.11 -27.52 4.88
N MET A 62 0.63 -28.45 5.47
CA MET A 62 1.28 -28.29 6.78
C MET A 62 2.52 -29.21 6.85
N ALA A 63 3.35 -28.99 7.87
CA ALA A 63 4.39 -29.95 8.25
C ALA A 63 3.84 -30.88 9.34
N SER A 64 4.28 -32.16 9.37
CA SER A 64 4.05 -33.03 10.51
C SER A 64 4.71 -32.46 11.78
N ASP A 65 4.15 -32.76 12.94
CA ASP A 65 4.69 -32.34 14.22
C ASP A 65 5.97 -33.08 14.63
N ALA A 66 6.51 -32.81 15.81
CA ALA A 66 7.70 -33.46 16.33
C ALA A 66 7.57 -34.99 16.48
N ASN A 67 6.35 -35.51 16.54
CA ASN A 67 6.03 -36.93 16.63
C ASN A 67 5.66 -37.54 15.27
N GLY A 68 5.76 -36.79 14.16
CA GLY A 68 5.36 -37.23 12.83
C GLY A 68 3.86 -37.17 12.54
N SER A 69 3.04 -36.70 13.47
CA SER A 69 1.60 -36.63 13.31
C SER A 69 1.18 -35.36 12.56
N PHE A 70 0.11 -35.45 11.80
CA PHE A 70 -0.50 -34.29 11.15
C PHE A 70 -2.02 -34.33 11.24
N LYS A 71 -2.62 -33.15 11.30
CA LYS A 71 -4.07 -32.92 11.25
C LYS A 71 -4.34 -31.72 10.38
N LEU A 72 -4.82 -31.94 9.16
CA LEU A 72 -5.07 -30.90 8.16
C LEU A 72 -6.58 -30.71 7.96
N GLU A 73 -7.02 -29.46 8.04
CA GLU A 73 -8.41 -29.10 7.89
C GLU A 73 -8.59 -28.25 6.62
N PHE A 74 -9.50 -28.65 5.73
CA PHE A 74 -9.80 -27.89 4.52
C PHE A 74 -11.28 -28.05 4.12
N ILE A 75 -11.75 -27.20 3.21
CA ILE A 75 -13.12 -27.20 2.71
C ILE A 75 -13.09 -27.72 1.28
N PRO A 76 -13.59 -28.93 1.01
CA PRO A 76 -13.62 -29.48 -0.33
C PRO A 76 -14.71 -28.85 -1.17
N GLN A 77 -14.44 -28.65 -2.47
CA GLN A 77 -15.46 -28.26 -3.45
C GLN A 77 -16.26 -29.52 -3.92
N LYS A 78 -17.54 -29.34 -4.20
CA LYS A 78 -18.40 -30.45 -4.67
C LYS A 78 -17.91 -31.01 -6.01
N ARG A 79 -17.79 -32.33 -6.10
CA ARG A 79 -17.39 -33.09 -7.31
C ARG A 79 -15.90 -33.02 -7.68
N MET A 80 -15.02 -32.60 -6.77
CA MET A 80 -13.57 -32.62 -6.99
C MET A 80 -12.93 -33.80 -6.31
N GLU A 81 -11.89 -34.39 -6.96
CA GLU A 81 -11.04 -35.40 -6.37
C GLU A 81 -9.84 -34.72 -5.73
N TYR A 82 -9.36 -35.27 -4.61
CA TYR A 82 -8.24 -34.72 -3.88
C TYR A 82 -7.15 -35.77 -3.67
N LEU A 83 -5.89 -35.34 -3.76
CA LEU A 83 -4.69 -36.13 -3.51
C LEU A 83 -3.94 -35.60 -2.30
N LEU A 84 -3.54 -36.48 -1.41
CA LEU A 84 -2.61 -36.17 -0.34
C LEU A 84 -1.18 -36.44 -0.86
N ARG A 85 -0.35 -35.42 -0.91
CA ARG A 85 1.07 -35.52 -1.24
C ARG A 85 1.87 -35.40 0.05
N ILE A 86 2.75 -36.36 0.31
CA ILE A 86 3.66 -36.34 1.44
C ILE A 86 5.07 -36.41 0.90
N SER A 87 5.90 -35.44 1.29
CA SER A 87 7.28 -35.36 0.84
C SER A 87 8.23 -35.01 1.98
N TYR A 88 9.44 -35.53 1.91
CA TYR A 88 10.53 -35.24 2.83
C TYR A 88 11.86 -35.30 2.09
N ILE A 89 12.85 -34.52 2.53
CA ILE A 89 14.17 -34.47 1.88
C ILE A 89 14.82 -35.86 1.91
N GLY A 90 15.24 -36.36 0.74
CA GLY A 90 15.88 -37.68 0.62
C GLY A 90 14.93 -38.88 0.62
N MET A 91 13.60 -38.64 0.66
CA MET A 91 12.58 -39.70 0.62
C MET A 91 11.77 -39.66 -0.68
N SER A 92 11.21 -40.80 -1.07
CA SER A 92 10.27 -40.86 -2.19
C SER A 92 8.95 -40.17 -1.84
N THR A 93 8.51 -39.24 -2.66
CA THR A 93 7.21 -38.55 -2.48
C THR A 93 6.07 -39.58 -2.62
N ILE A 94 5.13 -39.55 -1.70
CA ILE A 94 3.94 -40.39 -1.68
C ILE A 94 2.73 -39.56 -2.11
N PHE A 95 1.95 -40.14 -3.05
CA PHE A 95 0.65 -39.61 -3.43
C PHE A 95 -0.43 -40.62 -3.01
N ARG A 96 -1.44 -40.14 -2.29
CA ARG A 96 -2.57 -40.95 -1.86
C ARG A 96 -3.91 -40.24 -2.21
N LYS A 97 -4.80 -40.94 -2.89
CA LYS A 97 -6.14 -40.42 -3.16
C LYS A 97 -6.94 -40.33 -1.86
N LEU A 98 -7.57 -39.17 -1.62
CA LEU A 98 -8.40 -38.95 -0.43
C LEU A 98 -9.84 -39.37 -0.73
N ASP A 99 -10.38 -40.23 0.14
CA ASP A 99 -11.81 -40.53 0.16
C ASP A 99 -12.49 -39.59 1.16
N LEU A 100 -13.30 -38.67 0.62
CA LEU A 100 -13.98 -37.65 1.42
C LEU A 100 -15.43 -37.98 1.72
N HIS A 101 -15.84 -39.25 1.63
CA HIS A 101 -17.21 -39.66 2.00
C HIS A 101 -17.47 -39.49 3.50
N MET A 102 -16.47 -39.64 4.35
CA MET A 102 -16.55 -39.39 5.78
C MET A 102 -16.14 -37.97 6.16
N MET A 103 -16.59 -37.47 7.31
CA MET A 103 -16.18 -36.15 7.83
C MET A 103 -14.69 -36.11 8.15
N ASP A 104 -14.14 -37.18 8.72
CA ASP A 104 -12.74 -37.33 9.06
C ASP A 104 -12.13 -38.48 8.26
N THR A 105 -11.00 -38.23 7.60
CA THR A 105 -10.19 -39.24 6.92
C THR A 105 -8.94 -39.49 7.72
N ASP A 106 -8.82 -40.66 8.33
CA ASP A 106 -7.62 -41.11 8.98
C ASP A 106 -6.75 -41.88 7.99
N CYS A 107 -5.59 -41.36 7.66
CA CYS A 107 -4.63 -41.98 6.76
C CYS A 107 -3.76 -43.05 7.42
N GLY A 108 -3.87 -43.23 8.74
CA GLY A 108 -3.08 -44.15 9.51
C GLY A 108 -1.56 -43.86 9.44
N HIS A 109 -0.76 -44.88 9.57
CA HIS A 109 0.69 -44.80 9.42
C HIS A 109 1.09 -44.76 7.93
N ILE A 110 1.84 -43.72 7.55
CA ILE A 110 2.30 -43.48 6.18
C ILE A 110 3.80 -43.70 6.16
N LEU A 111 4.23 -44.85 5.62
CA LEU A 111 5.62 -45.26 5.59
C LEU A 111 6.34 -44.67 4.40
N MET A 112 7.25 -43.74 4.61
CA MET A 112 8.12 -43.19 3.57
C MET A 112 9.34 -44.10 3.32
N LYS A 113 9.66 -44.30 2.06
CA LYS A 113 10.82 -45.08 1.65
C LYS A 113 11.97 -44.18 1.24
N SER A 114 13.21 -44.55 1.59
CA SER A 114 14.40 -43.85 1.08
C SER A 114 14.41 -43.87 -0.45
N GLY A 115 14.52 -42.73 -1.07
CA GLY A 115 14.58 -42.62 -2.52
C GLY A 115 15.91 -42.01 -2.94
N ILE A 116 16.79 -42.84 -3.49
CA ILE A 116 17.90 -42.34 -4.30
C ILE A 116 17.31 -42.00 -5.66
N LYS A 117 16.76 -40.81 -5.84
CA LYS A 117 16.58 -40.21 -7.16
C LYS A 117 17.91 -39.54 -7.50
N LEU A 118 18.65 -40.10 -8.45
CA LEU A 118 19.56 -39.32 -9.28
C LEU A 118 18.74 -38.14 -9.79
N ALA A 119 19.22 -36.91 -9.53
CA ALA A 119 18.55 -35.72 -9.98
C ALA A 119 18.30 -35.85 -11.49
N GLU A 120 17.06 -36.01 -11.86
CA GLU A 120 16.61 -35.81 -13.23
C GLU A 120 17.11 -34.41 -13.59
N VAL A 121 18.02 -34.31 -14.54
CA VAL A 121 18.41 -33.02 -15.10
C VAL A 121 17.14 -32.52 -15.81
N LEU A 122 16.31 -31.81 -15.09
CA LEU A 122 15.21 -31.09 -15.67
C LEU A 122 15.87 -30.05 -16.59
N VAL A 123 15.96 -30.37 -17.87
CA VAL A 123 16.24 -29.37 -18.90
C VAL A 123 15.00 -28.48 -18.92
N THR A 124 14.93 -27.55 -17.99
CA THR A 124 14.00 -26.44 -18.09
C THR A 124 14.44 -25.67 -19.32
N ALA A 125 13.63 -25.72 -20.38
CA ALA A 125 13.77 -24.74 -21.43
C ALA A 125 13.87 -23.36 -20.77
N PRO A 126 14.81 -22.49 -21.18
CA PRO A 126 14.95 -21.20 -20.55
C PRO A 126 13.58 -20.52 -20.58
N VAL A 127 13.08 -20.22 -19.38
CA VAL A 127 11.80 -19.54 -19.26
C VAL A 127 11.97 -18.20 -19.96
N LYS A 128 11.21 -17.98 -21.00
CA LYS A 128 11.27 -16.74 -21.76
C LYS A 128 10.90 -15.61 -20.81
N GLU A 129 11.85 -14.72 -20.55
CA GLU A 129 11.67 -13.64 -19.57
C GLU A 129 10.63 -12.63 -20.03
N ILE A 130 10.69 -12.27 -21.30
CA ILE A 130 9.80 -11.28 -21.94
C ILE A 130 9.30 -11.87 -23.25
N ASP A 131 8.01 -11.78 -23.49
CA ASP A 131 7.33 -12.18 -24.72
C ASP A 131 6.42 -11.06 -25.23
N MET A 132 6.12 -11.06 -26.52
CA MET A 132 5.15 -10.17 -27.12
C MET A 132 3.97 -10.96 -27.69
N VAL A 133 2.77 -10.62 -27.24
CA VAL A 133 1.53 -11.21 -27.73
C VAL A 133 0.67 -10.10 -28.32
N GLY A 134 0.71 -9.94 -29.65
CA GLY A 134 0.15 -8.76 -30.33
C GLY A 134 0.85 -7.48 -29.87
N ASP A 135 0.08 -6.52 -29.37
CA ASP A 135 0.55 -5.22 -28.85
C ASP A 135 0.88 -5.27 -27.34
N THR A 136 0.77 -6.45 -26.71
CA THR A 136 0.98 -6.62 -25.28
C THR A 136 2.36 -7.21 -25.01
N THR A 137 3.17 -6.53 -24.23
CA THR A 137 4.38 -7.11 -23.65
C THR A 137 4.01 -7.96 -22.44
N VAL A 138 4.42 -9.20 -22.44
CA VAL A 138 4.20 -10.16 -21.34
C VAL A 138 5.51 -10.51 -20.70
N ILE A 139 5.68 -10.18 -19.44
CA ILE A 139 6.88 -10.39 -18.65
C ILE A 139 6.59 -11.51 -17.66
N ASN A 140 7.45 -12.52 -17.61
CA ASN A 140 7.34 -13.59 -16.64
C ASN A 140 8.00 -13.16 -15.31
N ALA A 141 7.21 -12.95 -14.28
CA ALA A 141 7.70 -12.50 -12.99
C ALA A 141 8.61 -13.54 -12.30
N ASP A 142 8.35 -14.83 -12.51
CA ASP A 142 9.15 -15.92 -11.89
C ASP A 142 10.58 -15.98 -12.46
N ALA A 143 10.87 -15.32 -13.60
CA ALA A 143 12.23 -15.21 -14.14
C ALA A 143 13.12 -14.25 -13.30
N TYR A 144 12.51 -13.37 -12.53
CA TYR A 144 13.21 -12.33 -11.76
C TYR A 144 13.15 -12.66 -10.26
N ARG A 145 14.25 -13.19 -9.73
CA ARG A 145 14.31 -13.58 -8.32
C ARG A 145 14.33 -12.36 -7.40
N THR A 146 13.37 -12.29 -6.49
CA THR A 146 13.34 -11.33 -5.39
C THR A 146 13.59 -12.06 -4.06
N PRO A 147 14.15 -11.39 -3.03
CA PRO A 147 14.21 -11.95 -1.68
C PRO A 147 12.79 -12.31 -1.18
N GLU A 148 12.71 -13.27 -0.29
CA GLU A 148 11.45 -13.63 0.35
C GLU A 148 10.89 -12.45 1.14
N GLY A 149 9.58 -12.18 0.98
CA GLY A 149 8.93 -11.03 1.59
C GLY A 149 9.11 -9.69 0.86
N SER A 150 9.73 -9.69 -0.34
CA SER A 150 9.84 -8.49 -1.17
C SER A 150 8.47 -8.01 -1.63
N ASN A 151 8.33 -6.69 -1.73
CA ASN A 151 7.18 -6.05 -2.36
C ASN A 151 7.33 -5.96 -3.90
N LEU A 152 6.27 -5.53 -4.56
CA LEU A 152 6.23 -5.38 -6.01
C LEU A 152 7.29 -4.40 -6.54
N GLU A 153 7.62 -3.36 -5.78
CA GLU A 153 8.63 -2.37 -6.17
C GLU A 153 9.99 -3.03 -6.43
N GLU A 154 10.41 -3.96 -5.55
CA GLU A 154 11.69 -4.67 -5.75
C GLU A 154 11.68 -5.55 -7.00
N LEU A 155 10.53 -6.14 -7.35
CA LEU A 155 10.38 -6.89 -8.58
C LEU A 155 10.45 -5.96 -9.80
N VAL A 156 9.73 -4.85 -9.78
CA VAL A 156 9.70 -3.84 -10.85
C VAL A 156 11.10 -3.30 -11.15
N ARG A 157 11.89 -3.00 -10.11
CA ARG A 157 13.28 -2.51 -10.26
C ARG A 157 14.24 -3.53 -10.92
N LYS A 158 13.88 -4.81 -10.97
CA LYS A 158 14.69 -5.88 -11.59
C LYS A 158 14.31 -6.16 -13.04
N ILE A 159 13.14 -5.71 -13.47
CA ILE A 159 12.63 -5.97 -14.81
C ILE A 159 13.20 -4.95 -15.79
N PRO A 160 13.92 -5.37 -16.84
CA PRO A 160 14.43 -4.46 -17.86
C PRO A 160 13.33 -3.64 -18.52
N GLY A 161 13.55 -2.34 -18.64
CA GLY A 161 12.61 -1.40 -19.25
C GLY A 161 11.55 -0.84 -18.32
N LEU A 162 11.31 -1.44 -17.12
CA LEU A 162 10.49 -0.83 -16.06
C LEU A 162 11.34 0.12 -15.22
N GLU A 163 10.90 1.35 -15.09
CA GLU A 163 11.58 2.40 -14.34
C GLU A 163 10.59 3.06 -13.38
N TYR A 164 10.95 3.08 -12.10
CA TYR A 164 10.21 3.79 -11.06
C TYR A 164 11.04 4.95 -10.53
N ASP A 165 10.54 6.16 -10.69
CA ASP A 165 11.16 7.37 -10.15
C ASP A 165 10.59 7.68 -8.76
N ASP A 166 11.42 7.54 -7.74
CA ASP A 166 11.07 7.80 -6.34
C ASP A 166 10.70 9.26 -6.07
N ARG A 167 11.15 10.21 -6.88
CA ARG A 167 10.89 11.64 -6.67
C ARG A 167 9.52 12.05 -7.21
N SER A 168 9.25 11.67 -8.46
CA SER A 168 7.97 11.97 -9.12
C SER A 168 6.89 10.95 -8.79
N LYS A 169 7.28 9.79 -8.20
CA LYS A 169 6.40 8.64 -7.96
C LYS A 169 5.74 8.13 -9.24
N SER A 170 6.43 8.29 -10.36
CA SER A 170 5.96 7.84 -11.67
C SER A 170 6.60 6.50 -12.05
N LEU A 171 5.83 5.70 -12.76
CA LEU A 171 6.25 4.42 -13.31
C LEU A 171 6.24 4.51 -14.84
N SER A 172 7.26 4.00 -15.50
CA SER A 172 7.35 3.94 -16.95
C SER A 172 7.87 2.59 -17.44
N TYR A 173 7.55 2.26 -18.68
CA TYR A 173 8.08 1.09 -19.37
C TYR A 173 8.65 1.54 -20.74
N ASN A 174 9.95 1.37 -20.94
CA ASN A 174 10.67 1.83 -22.14
C ASN A 174 10.36 3.30 -22.50
N GLY A 175 10.26 4.17 -21.49
CA GLY A 175 9.93 5.58 -21.64
C GLY A 175 8.45 5.91 -21.79
N LEU A 176 7.56 4.90 -21.89
CA LEU A 176 6.11 5.08 -21.90
C LEU A 176 5.58 5.16 -20.47
N VAL A 177 4.90 6.25 -20.13
CA VAL A 177 4.37 6.45 -18.78
C VAL A 177 3.22 5.47 -18.52
N ILE A 178 3.31 4.74 -17.45
CA ILE A 178 2.22 3.85 -16.97
C ILE A 178 1.24 4.69 -16.18
N SER A 179 0.00 4.75 -16.63
CA SER A 179 -1.07 5.56 -16.05
C SER A 179 -1.71 4.89 -14.83
N GLU A 180 -1.80 3.56 -14.82
CA GLU A 180 -2.41 2.80 -13.74
C GLU A 180 -1.79 1.40 -13.57
N ILE A 181 -1.92 0.84 -12.36
CA ILE A 181 -1.60 -0.56 -12.08
C ILE A 181 -2.91 -1.32 -11.90
N ASN A 182 -3.05 -2.40 -12.67
CA ASN A 182 -4.17 -3.34 -12.59
C ASN A 182 -3.73 -4.65 -11.90
N VAL A 183 -4.69 -5.33 -11.31
CA VAL A 183 -4.53 -6.71 -10.82
C VAL A 183 -5.63 -7.56 -11.46
N ASN A 184 -5.21 -8.58 -12.23
CA ASN A 184 -6.10 -9.44 -13.00
C ASN A 184 -7.07 -8.66 -13.91
N GLY A 185 -6.56 -7.60 -14.57
CA GLY A 185 -7.30 -6.77 -15.51
C GLY A 185 -8.10 -5.61 -14.91
N GLU A 186 -8.20 -5.51 -13.59
CA GLU A 186 -8.98 -4.47 -12.90
C GLU A 186 -8.09 -3.51 -12.11
N ALA A 187 -8.44 -2.22 -12.11
CA ALA A 187 -7.65 -1.17 -11.45
C ALA A 187 -7.50 -1.43 -9.94
N PHE A 188 -6.27 -1.40 -9.46
CA PHE A 188 -5.96 -1.57 -8.05
C PHE A 188 -5.76 -0.20 -7.39
N PHE A 189 -6.49 0.08 -6.30
CA PHE A 189 -6.53 1.39 -5.63
C PHE A 189 -6.72 2.56 -6.60
N SER A 190 -7.62 2.40 -7.57
CA SER A 190 -7.88 3.41 -8.60
C SER A 190 -6.62 3.87 -9.36
N GLY A 191 -5.69 2.92 -9.59
CA GLY A 191 -4.44 3.17 -10.31
C GLY A 191 -3.32 3.79 -9.47
N ASN A 192 -3.45 3.86 -8.15
CA ASN A 192 -2.38 4.40 -7.30
C ASN A 192 -1.13 3.49 -7.31
N HIS A 193 -0.10 3.93 -8.04
CA HIS A 193 1.15 3.17 -8.22
C HIS A 193 1.87 2.92 -6.90
N VAL A 194 1.95 3.91 -6.02
CA VAL A 194 2.67 3.82 -4.75
C VAL A 194 2.06 2.75 -3.87
N LEU A 195 0.72 2.75 -3.73
CA LEU A 195 0.03 1.74 -2.93
C LEU A 195 0.22 0.33 -3.49
N ALA A 196 0.22 0.16 -4.81
CA ALA A 196 0.47 -1.12 -5.43
C ALA A 196 1.92 -1.59 -5.22
N LEU A 197 2.89 -0.72 -5.52
CA LEU A 197 4.32 -1.05 -5.45
C LEU A 197 4.78 -1.38 -4.03
N GLU A 198 4.34 -0.60 -3.04
CA GLU A 198 4.77 -0.75 -1.66
C GLU A 198 4.05 -1.89 -0.90
N ASN A 199 2.85 -2.32 -1.36
CA ASN A 199 1.98 -3.19 -0.55
C ASN A 199 1.58 -4.51 -1.20
N LEU A 200 1.86 -4.72 -2.49
CA LEU A 200 1.66 -6.02 -3.11
C LEU A 200 2.94 -6.86 -2.97
N PRO A 201 2.86 -8.06 -2.38
CA PRO A 201 4.00 -8.98 -2.34
C PRO A 201 4.39 -9.43 -3.77
N ALA A 202 5.68 -9.43 -4.07
CA ALA A 202 6.21 -9.82 -5.37
C ALA A 202 5.90 -11.28 -5.73
N ASP A 203 5.87 -12.15 -4.72
CA ASP A 203 5.61 -13.59 -4.87
C ASP A 203 4.17 -13.94 -5.26
N LEU A 204 3.23 -12.99 -5.15
CA LEU A 204 1.87 -13.15 -5.65
C LEU A 204 1.78 -13.14 -7.18
N ILE A 205 2.77 -12.53 -7.84
CA ILE A 205 2.69 -12.21 -9.26
C ILE A 205 3.33 -13.33 -10.07
N SER A 206 2.59 -13.84 -11.06
CA SER A 206 3.10 -14.80 -12.04
C SER A 206 3.57 -14.12 -13.32
N ARG A 207 2.83 -13.12 -13.79
CA ARG A 207 3.12 -12.39 -15.02
C ARG A 207 2.77 -10.92 -14.87
N ILE A 208 3.50 -10.09 -15.60
CA ILE A 208 3.23 -8.68 -15.75
C ILE A 208 2.94 -8.41 -17.21
N LYS A 209 1.84 -7.75 -17.53
CA LYS A 209 1.50 -7.33 -18.87
C LYS A 209 1.55 -5.82 -18.97
N VAL A 210 2.19 -5.33 -20.03
CA VAL A 210 2.18 -3.90 -20.37
C VAL A 210 1.51 -3.74 -21.73
N TYR A 211 0.46 -2.96 -21.78
CA TYR A 211 -0.31 -2.72 -22.99
C TYR A 211 -1.07 -1.39 -22.94
N ASP A 212 -1.46 -0.89 -24.10
CA ASP A 212 -2.37 0.25 -24.23
C ASP A 212 -3.81 -0.20 -23.97
N LYS A 213 -4.34 0.20 -22.79
CA LYS A 213 -5.67 -0.19 -22.32
C LYS A 213 -6.75 0.64 -22.99
N ARG A 214 -7.60 -0.02 -23.72
CA ARG A 214 -8.83 0.62 -24.21
C ARG A 214 -9.73 0.99 -23.04
N SER A 215 -10.24 2.21 -23.05
CA SER A 215 -11.24 2.65 -22.09
C SER A 215 -12.51 1.79 -22.20
N GLU A 216 -13.31 1.74 -21.16
CA GLU A 216 -14.57 0.99 -21.18
C GLU A 216 -15.54 1.54 -22.24
N MET A 217 -15.46 2.85 -22.50
CA MET A 217 -16.20 3.49 -23.56
C MET A 217 -15.75 3.01 -24.95
N GLU A 218 -14.44 2.93 -25.18
CA GLU A 218 -13.88 2.42 -26.45
C GLU A 218 -14.23 0.94 -26.68
N LYS A 219 -14.14 0.13 -25.64
CA LYS A 219 -14.58 -1.28 -25.72
C LYS A 219 -16.05 -1.39 -26.04
N PHE A 220 -16.87 -0.53 -25.42
CA PHE A 220 -18.32 -0.55 -25.61
C PHE A 220 -18.74 0.00 -26.96
N THR A 221 -18.16 1.10 -27.43
CA THR A 221 -18.50 1.73 -28.72
C THR A 221 -17.79 1.12 -29.91
N GLY A 222 -16.61 0.51 -29.70
CA GLY A 222 -15.70 0.03 -30.74
C GLY A 222 -14.90 1.15 -31.42
N VAL A 223 -15.03 2.40 -30.98
CA VAL A 223 -14.33 3.57 -31.54
C VAL A 223 -13.12 3.88 -30.65
N ARG A 224 -11.92 3.88 -31.23
CA ARG A 224 -10.68 4.22 -30.53
C ARG A 224 -10.51 5.74 -30.42
N THR A 225 -10.15 6.23 -29.24
CA THR A 225 -9.67 7.61 -29.05
C THR A 225 -8.18 7.70 -29.37
N VAL A 226 -7.69 8.91 -29.51
CA VAL A 226 -6.27 9.15 -29.90
C VAL A 226 -5.34 9.00 -28.68
N ASP A 227 -5.87 9.07 -27.45
CA ASP A 227 -5.07 9.04 -26.24
C ASP A 227 -4.64 7.62 -25.89
N GLU A 228 -3.33 7.40 -25.83
CA GLU A 228 -2.73 6.14 -25.42
C GLU A 228 -2.74 6.06 -23.88
N ASN A 229 -3.20 4.94 -23.35
CA ASN A 229 -3.31 4.70 -21.91
C ASN A 229 -2.58 3.41 -21.52
N TYR A 230 -1.26 3.49 -21.38
CA TYR A 230 -0.44 2.35 -21.00
C TYR A 230 -0.67 1.96 -19.55
N VAL A 231 -0.93 0.68 -19.33
CA VAL A 231 -1.17 0.09 -18.01
C VAL A 231 -0.23 -1.07 -17.74
N LEU A 232 0.08 -1.24 -16.45
CA LEU A 232 0.78 -2.41 -15.94
C LEU A 232 -0.25 -3.34 -15.29
N ASP A 233 -0.54 -4.48 -15.92
CA ASP A 233 -1.50 -5.46 -15.41
C ASP A 233 -0.78 -6.66 -14.79
N LEU A 234 -0.97 -6.84 -13.50
CA LEU A 234 -0.37 -7.88 -12.67
C LEU A 234 -1.27 -9.10 -12.66
N GLN A 235 -0.79 -10.22 -13.17
CA GLN A 235 -1.50 -11.48 -13.12
C GLN A 235 -1.07 -12.27 -11.89
N THR A 236 -2.00 -12.55 -11.00
CA THR A 236 -1.73 -13.36 -9.80
C THR A 236 -1.57 -14.83 -10.12
N LYS A 237 -0.85 -15.56 -9.27
CA LYS A 237 -0.72 -17.02 -9.39
C LYS A 237 -2.08 -17.71 -9.22
N LYS A 238 -2.35 -18.73 -10.02
CA LYS A 238 -3.67 -19.41 -10.04
C LYS A 238 -4.00 -20.15 -8.74
N ASP A 239 -2.99 -20.64 -8.07
CA ASP A 239 -3.10 -21.35 -6.78
C ASP A 239 -3.53 -20.43 -5.63
N LEU A 240 -3.44 -19.10 -5.84
CA LEU A 240 -3.84 -18.09 -4.86
C LEU A 240 -5.27 -17.59 -5.05
N ASN A 241 -6.01 -18.12 -6.04
CA ASN A 241 -7.38 -17.72 -6.30
C ASN A 241 -8.31 -17.98 -5.10
N GLY A 242 -8.92 -16.91 -4.56
CA GLY A 242 -9.78 -16.98 -3.38
C GLY A 242 -9.04 -17.16 -2.07
N THR A 243 -7.72 -16.96 -2.05
CA THR A 243 -6.90 -17.04 -0.84
C THR A 243 -6.75 -15.66 -0.20
N LEU A 244 -6.88 -15.61 1.12
CA LEU A 244 -6.57 -14.44 1.92
C LEU A 244 -5.08 -14.49 2.33
N ILE A 245 -4.35 -13.46 1.94
CA ILE A 245 -2.92 -13.32 2.24
C ILE A 245 -2.75 -12.15 3.18
N THR A 246 -2.19 -12.41 4.36
CA THR A 246 -2.04 -11.39 5.39
C THR A 246 -0.59 -11.35 5.87
N SER A 247 -0.01 -10.15 5.89
CA SER A 247 1.28 -9.84 6.47
C SER A 247 1.11 -8.92 7.67
N VAL A 248 1.78 -9.21 8.76
CA VAL A 248 1.83 -8.38 9.96
C VAL A 248 3.28 -8.16 10.34
N ALA A 249 3.67 -6.90 10.49
CA ALA A 249 5.00 -6.55 10.94
C ALA A 249 4.92 -5.56 12.12
N VAL A 250 5.77 -5.76 13.14
CA VAL A 250 5.92 -4.85 14.26
C VAL A 250 7.42 -4.64 14.50
N GLY A 251 7.84 -3.39 14.50
CA GLY A 251 9.23 -3.01 14.65
C GLY A 251 9.47 -2.00 15.78
N LYS A 252 10.59 -2.16 16.49
CA LYS A 252 11.12 -1.18 17.43
C LYS A 252 12.61 -1.01 17.18
N GLY A 253 13.01 0.21 16.90
CA GLY A 253 14.42 0.58 16.63
C GLY A 253 15.04 1.42 17.74
N ASN A 254 16.31 1.76 17.54
CA ASN A 254 16.98 2.79 18.30
C ASN A 254 16.35 4.17 18.05
N LYS A 255 16.79 5.23 18.77
CA LYS A 255 16.28 6.61 18.61
C LYS A 255 14.74 6.72 18.66
N LYS A 256 14.07 5.86 19.44
CA LYS A 256 12.60 5.79 19.61
C LYS A 256 11.82 5.49 18.33
N LYS A 257 12.45 4.88 17.33
CA LYS A 257 11.78 4.41 16.13
C LYS A 257 10.87 3.24 16.47
N LYS A 258 9.71 3.22 15.85
CA LYS A 258 8.71 2.15 15.95
C LYS A 258 7.84 2.12 14.71
N GLU A 259 7.34 0.94 14.41
CA GLU A 259 6.35 0.74 13.35
C GLU A 259 5.42 -0.41 13.68
N ALA A 260 4.24 -0.37 13.11
CA ALA A 260 3.31 -1.49 13.02
C ALA A 260 2.66 -1.46 11.63
N GLU A 261 2.59 -2.60 11.00
CA GLU A 261 2.03 -2.77 9.67
C GLU A 261 1.13 -3.99 9.62
N LEU A 262 -0.02 -3.85 8.97
CA LEU A 262 -0.94 -4.91 8.59
C LEU A 262 -1.27 -4.73 7.11
N ILE A 263 -1.00 -5.75 6.31
CA ILE A 263 -1.43 -5.82 4.91
C ILE A 263 -2.21 -7.10 4.74
N SER A 264 -3.43 -7.00 4.23
CA SER A 264 -4.30 -8.15 4.00
C SER A 264 -4.93 -8.03 2.62
N ASN A 265 -4.68 -9.01 1.76
CA ASN A 265 -5.12 -9.03 0.38
C ASN A 265 -5.90 -10.32 0.10
N PHE A 266 -7.05 -10.16 -0.54
CA PHE A 266 -7.87 -11.23 -1.05
C PHE A 266 -8.14 -10.99 -2.54
N PHE A 267 -7.75 -11.92 -3.39
CA PHE A 267 -7.91 -11.83 -4.84
C PHE A 267 -8.62 -13.06 -5.39
N LYS A 268 -9.47 -12.85 -6.39
CA LYS A 268 -10.03 -13.90 -7.21
C LYS A 268 -9.55 -13.79 -8.66
N ALA A 269 -9.55 -14.92 -9.37
CA ALA A 269 -9.12 -14.98 -10.76
C ALA A 269 -10.00 -14.14 -11.70
N ASP A 270 -11.24 -13.90 -11.34
CA ASP A 270 -12.19 -13.03 -12.08
C ASP A 270 -11.93 -11.53 -11.86
N GLY A 271 -10.93 -11.18 -11.02
CA GLY A 271 -10.55 -9.82 -10.67
C GLY A 271 -11.23 -9.25 -9.42
N GLU A 272 -12.23 -9.94 -8.82
CA GLU A 272 -12.75 -9.50 -7.52
C GLU A 272 -11.63 -9.43 -6.49
N ASN A 273 -11.59 -8.36 -5.72
CA ASN A 273 -10.55 -8.16 -4.70
C ASN A 273 -11.07 -7.41 -3.47
N LEU A 274 -10.37 -7.63 -2.37
CA LEU A 274 -10.48 -6.85 -1.15
C LEU A 274 -9.08 -6.70 -0.57
N SER A 275 -8.63 -5.47 -0.37
CA SER A 275 -7.32 -5.18 0.23
C SER A 275 -7.48 -4.23 1.39
N VAL A 276 -6.82 -4.53 2.49
CA VAL A 276 -6.76 -3.70 3.70
C VAL A 276 -5.30 -3.47 4.05
N ILE A 277 -4.92 -2.22 4.14
CA ILE A 277 -3.57 -1.79 4.51
C ILE A 277 -3.69 -0.88 5.72
N ALA A 278 -2.93 -1.14 6.77
CA ALA A 278 -2.83 -0.27 7.92
C ALA A 278 -1.35 -0.19 8.36
N LYS A 279 -0.80 1.01 8.29
CA LYS A 279 0.58 1.29 8.69
C LYS A 279 0.60 2.43 9.71
N SER A 280 1.40 2.31 10.76
CA SER A 280 1.57 3.36 11.76
C SER A 280 2.99 3.33 12.28
N GLY A 281 3.66 4.49 12.32
CA GLY A 281 5.02 4.54 12.84
C GLY A 281 5.72 5.86 12.57
N ASN A 282 7.02 5.82 12.84
CA ASN A 282 7.94 6.92 12.56
C ASN A 282 9.29 6.42 11.99
N ARG A 283 9.32 5.23 11.39
CA ARG A 283 10.53 4.60 10.86
C ARG A 283 11.21 5.48 9.82
N ASP A 284 10.45 5.93 8.83
CA ASP A 284 10.96 6.61 7.65
C ASP A 284 11.14 8.13 7.85
N ILE A 285 10.79 8.64 9.02
CA ILE A 285 10.92 10.06 9.34
C ILE A 285 12.36 10.34 9.81
N THR A 286 13.11 11.12 9.04
CA THR A 286 14.54 11.41 9.27
C THR A 286 14.78 12.38 10.42
N THR A 287 13.84 13.29 10.68
CA THR A 287 13.98 14.29 11.76
C THR A 287 13.73 13.69 13.14
N GLU A 288 14.64 13.93 14.07
CA GLU A 288 14.56 13.41 15.45
C GLU A 288 13.58 14.24 16.32
N ASN A 289 12.30 14.20 16.00
CA ASN A 289 11.29 14.82 16.85
C ASN A 289 10.40 13.76 17.51
N LYS A 290 10.17 13.88 18.81
CA LYS A 290 9.38 12.90 19.60
C LYS A 290 7.94 12.75 19.14
N LYS A 291 7.38 13.73 18.41
CA LYS A 291 5.99 13.73 17.93
C LYS A 291 5.85 13.26 16.48
N ASN A 292 6.97 12.99 15.79
CA ASN A 292 6.92 12.53 14.42
C ASN A 292 6.15 11.21 14.32
N ARG A 293 5.14 11.18 13.45
CA ARG A 293 4.29 10.02 13.26
C ARG A 293 3.67 10.05 11.87
N GLN A 294 3.57 8.89 11.27
CA GLN A 294 2.83 8.67 10.04
C GLN A 294 1.88 7.50 10.23
N ASP A 295 0.60 7.71 9.94
CA ASP A 295 -0.43 6.69 9.95
C ASP A 295 -1.06 6.64 8.55
N ASN A 296 -1.22 5.44 8.02
CA ASN A 296 -1.89 5.19 6.76
C ASN A 296 -2.88 4.05 6.95
N ILE A 297 -4.13 4.24 6.55
CA ILE A 297 -5.13 3.19 6.48
C ILE A 297 -5.75 3.27 5.10
N ALA A 298 -5.76 2.16 4.37
CA ALA A 298 -6.38 2.08 3.07
C ALA A 298 -7.19 0.80 2.93
N VAL A 299 -8.37 0.91 2.34
CA VAL A 299 -9.22 -0.22 1.99
C VAL A 299 -9.60 -0.08 0.53
N ASN A 300 -9.45 -1.14 -0.23
CA ASN A 300 -9.87 -1.22 -1.62
C ASN A 300 -10.72 -2.47 -1.83
N PHE A 301 -11.76 -2.35 -2.63
CA PHE A 301 -12.55 -3.51 -3.03
C PHE A 301 -13.05 -3.38 -4.46
N LEU A 302 -13.17 -4.51 -5.11
CA LEU A 302 -13.93 -4.70 -6.34
C LEU A 302 -14.88 -5.89 -6.16
N LYS A 303 -16.16 -5.69 -6.43
CA LYS A 303 -17.18 -6.71 -6.41
C LYS A 303 -17.93 -6.75 -7.74
N LYS A 304 -18.12 -7.95 -8.26
CA LYS A 304 -18.88 -8.22 -9.49
C LYS A 304 -20.20 -8.93 -9.16
N PHE A 305 -21.28 -8.45 -9.74
CA PHE A 305 -22.61 -9.06 -9.67
C PHE A 305 -22.96 -9.58 -11.06
N GLY A 306 -22.56 -10.82 -11.33
CA GLY A 306 -22.57 -11.39 -12.67
C GLY A 306 -21.65 -10.62 -13.63
N GLU A 307 -22.01 -10.63 -14.90
CA GLU A 307 -21.26 -9.89 -15.93
C GLU A 307 -21.78 -8.46 -16.15
N THR A 308 -22.85 -8.08 -15.46
CA THR A 308 -23.60 -6.84 -15.74
C THR A 308 -23.24 -5.70 -14.82
N VAL A 309 -22.96 -5.94 -13.53
CA VAL A 309 -22.70 -4.88 -12.57
C VAL A 309 -21.37 -5.09 -11.88
N HIS A 310 -20.50 -4.09 -11.97
CA HIS A 310 -19.22 -4.04 -11.25
C HIS A 310 -19.21 -2.83 -10.34
N ILE A 311 -18.88 -3.03 -9.09
CA ILE A 311 -18.76 -1.96 -8.08
C ILE A 311 -17.35 -2.01 -7.52
N ASN A 312 -16.63 -0.91 -7.61
CA ASN A 312 -15.33 -0.75 -6.99
C ASN A 312 -15.31 0.47 -6.07
N GLY A 313 -14.46 0.43 -5.09
CA GLY A 313 -14.28 1.56 -4.21
C GLY A 313 -13.00 1.47 -3.41
N ASN A 314 -12.53 2.63 -2.99
CA ASN A 314 -11.42 2.72 -2.05
C ASN A 314 -11.68 3.82 -1.03
N ILE A 315 -11.12 3.64 0.16
CA ILE A 315 -11.09 4.62 1.23
C ILE A 315 -9.66 4.67 1.74
N MET A 316 -9.10 5.88 1.84
CA MET A 316 -7.76 6.11 2.38
C MET A 316 -7.80 7.16 3.48
N TYR A 317 -7.10 6.90 4.55
CA TYR A 317 -6.82 7.85 5.61
C TYR A 317 -5.31 7.97 5.79
N ASN A 318 -4.80 9.18 5.69
CA ASN A 318 -3.41 9.50 5.99
C ASN A 318 -3.35 10.55 7.09
N ASN A 319 -2.47 10.34 8.06
CA ASN A 319 -2.12 11.32 9.07
C ASN A 319 -0.62 11.40 9.18
N ALA A 320 -0.05 12.55 8.89
CA ALA A 320 1.37 12.81 9.02
C ALA A 320 1.60 13.95 10.00
N ILE A 321 2.43 13.70 11.01
CA ILE A 321 2.89 14.69 11.98
C ILE A 321 4.39 14.81 11.81
N ASN A 322 4.86 15.96 11.37
CA ASN A 322 6.27 16.27 11.16
C ASN A 322 6.69 17.39 12.10
N GLY A 323 7.65 17.10 12.95
CA GLY A 323 8.29 18.13 13.76
C GLY A 323 9.36 18.84 12.97
N ILE A 324 9.44 20.15 13.16
CA ILE A 324 10.49 21.00 12.65
C ILE A 324 11.38 21.36 13.81
N ASN A 325 12.66 21.08 13.70
CA ASN A 325 13.69 21.58 14.58
C ASN A 325 14.87 21.97 13.68
N GLY A 326 15.18 23.22 13.64
CA GLY A 326 16.29 23.73 12.85
C GLY A 326 17.05 24.78 13.63
N THR A 327 18.34 24.83 13.46
CA THR A 327 19.20 25.92 13.87
C THR A 327 19.96 26.40 12.65
N SER A 328 20.15 27.70 12.55
CA SER A 328 20.93 28.27 11.47
C SER A 328 21.80 29.41 12.00
N TYR A 329 22.95 29.53 11.41
CA TYR A 329 23.92 30.59 11.65
C TYR A 329 24.31 31.22 10.32
N TYR A 330 24.28 32.56 10.29
CA TYR A 330 24.70 33.34 9.14
C TYR A 330 25.66 34.43 9.58
N GLU A 331 26.77 34.54 8.88
CA GLU A 331 27.67 35.70 8.98
C GLU A 331 27.50 36.52 7.70
N GLN A 332 27.23 37.82 7.88
CA GLN A 332 27.03 38.75 6.78
C GLN A 332 28.14 39.82 6.85
N TYR A 333 28.91 39.91 5.82
CA TYR A 333 29.99 40.86 5.68
C TYR A 333 29.45 42.17 5.06
N LEU A 334 29.40 43.23 5.82
CA LEU A 334 28.92 44.54 5.39
C LEU A 334 30.06 45.57 5.50
N MET A 335 29.99 46.60 4.66
CA MET A 335 30.96 47.71 4.75
C MET A 335 30.91 48.46 6.09
N THR A 336 29.82 48.38 6.81
CA THR A 336 29.57 48.98 8.13
C THR A 336 29.92 48.06 9.30
N GLY A 337 30.55 46.90 9.04
CA GLY A 337 30.89 45.88 10.01
C GLY A 337 30.03 44.60 9.85
N ASN A 338 30.57 43.48 10.30
CA ASN A 338 29.95 42.19 10.18
C ASN A 338 28.66 42.11 11.02
N ARG A 339 27.73 41.24 10.55
CA ARG A 339 26.52 40.86 11.30
C ARG A 339 26.49 39.36 11.47
N TYR A 340 26.20 38.94 12.68
CA TYR A 340 26.12 37.55 13.10
C TYR A 340 24.66 37.25 13.44
N ARG A 341 24.06 36.31 12.74
CA ARG A 341 22.64 35.95 12.92
C ARG A 341 22.53 34.49 13.31
N TYR A 342 21.86 34.26 14.41
CA TYR A 342 21.48 32.93 14.88
C TYR A 342 19.96 32.82 14.81
N ALA A 343 19.47 31.68 14.38
CA ALA A 343 18.03 31.41 14.35
C ALA A 343 17.73 29.96 14.75
N THR A 344 16.58 29.80 15.38
CA THR A 344 16.01 28.48 15.67
C THR A 344 14.57 28.41 15.15
N ASP A 345 14.26 27.35 14.46
CA ASP A 345 12.94 27.03 13.97
C ASP A 345 12.43 25.80 14.72
N ASN A 346 11.28 25.92 15.38
CA ASN A 346 10.63 24.82 16.06
C ASN A 346 9.15 24.80 15.68
N GLY A 347 8.60 23.62 15.44
CA GLY A 347 7.21 23.53 15.08
C GLY A 347 6.71 22.13 14.81
N TYR A 348 5.44 22.06 14.46
CA TYR A 348 4.78 20.84 14.06
C TYR A 348 3.85 21.12 12.89
N HIS A 349 4.03 20.33 11.83
CA HIS A 349 3.10 20.30 10.71
C HIS A 349 2.29 19.00 10.78
N THR A 350 1.00 19.11 10.87
CA THR A 350 0.06 17.98 10.85
C THR A 350 -0.77 18.05 9.59
N ASN A 351 -0.70 17.00 8.77
CA ASN A 351 -1.52 16.82 7.59
C ASN A 351 -2.39 15.57 7.76
N ARG A 352 -3.69 15.76 7.69
CA ARG A 352 -4.68 14.67 7.73
C ARG A 352 -5.47 14.69 6.44
N MET A 353 -5.50 13.56 5.77
CA MET A 353 -6.25 13.39 4.53
C MET A 353 -7.19 12.20 4.67
N ILE A 354 -8.42 12.40 4.23
CA ILE A 354 -9.39 11.32 3.99
C ILE A 354 -9.75 11.43 2.51
N SER A 355 -9.61 10.32 1.80
CA SER A 355 -10.04 10.19 0.42
C SER A 355 -10.94 8.97 0.30
N ALA A 356 -12.07 9.11 -0.35
CA ALA A 356 -12.97 8.00 -0.65
C ALA A 356 -13.44 8.11 -2.10
N MET A 357 -13.47 6.99 -2.80
CA MET A 357 -14.01 6.87 -4.14
C MET A 357 -14.91 5.63 -4.20
N LEU A 358 -16.03 5.77 -4.87
CA LEU A 358 -16.92 4.67 -5.21
C LEU A 358 -17.33 4.82 -6.66
N SER A 359 -17.24 3.75 -7.43
CA SER A 359 -17.76 3.72 -8.80
C SER A 359 -18.54 2.43 -9.06
N ALA A 360 -19.56 2.55 -9.87
CA ALA A 360 -20.41 1.47 -10.33
C ALA A 360 -20.52 1.52 -11.84
N ARG A 361 -20.23 0.41 -12.49
CA ARG A 361 -20.45 0.17 -13.91
C ARG A 361 -21.58 -0.82 -14.07
N TRP A 362 -22.59 -0.44 -14.83
CA TRP A 362 -23.75 -1.28 -15.10
C TRP A 362 -24.01 -1.40 -16.59
N ASN A 363 -23.82 -2.59 -17.13
CA ASN A 363 -24.27 -2.96 -18.46
C ASN A 363 -25.78 -3.26 -18.39
N ILE A 364 -26.62 -2.24 -18.57
CA ILE A 364 -28.10 -2.37 -18.48
C ILE A 364 -28.60 -3.37 -19.52
N ASP A 365 -28.06 -3.26 -20.73
CA ASP A 365 -28.24 -4.20 -21.82
C ASP A 365 -27.00 -4.22 -22.74
N LYS A 366 -27.01 -5.04 -23.81
CA LYS A 366 -25.88 -5.14 -24.76
C LYS A 366 -25.56 -3.83 -25.51
N LYS A 367 -26.41 -2.83 -25.41
CA LYS A 367 -26.28 -1.54 -26.09
C LYS A 367 -26.21 -0.34 -25.13
N THR A 368 -26.46 -0.54 -23.86
CA THR A 368 -26.54 0.58 -22.88
C THR A 368 -25.61 0.32 -21.71
N LEU A 369 -24.67 1.22 -21.52
CA LEU A 369 -23.71 1.26 -20.42
C LEU A 369 -24.01 2.47 -19.54
N LEU A 370 -24.09 2.27 -18.23
CA LEU A 370 -24.16 3.31 -17.21
C LEU A 370 -22.96 3.21 -16.29
N ASN A 371 -22.24 4.31 -16.16
CA ASN A 371 -21.20 4.49 -15.15
C ASN A 371 -21.65 5.55 -14.16
N ILE A 372 -21.53 5.25 -12.87
CA ILE A 372 -21.77 6.20 -11.78
C ILE A 372 -20.50 6.27 -10.95
N SER A 373 -20.05 7.46 -10.63
CA SER A 373 -18.88 7.65 -9.78
C SER A 373 -19.13 8.73 -8.73
N GLY A 374 -18.57 8.53 -7.55
CA GLY A 374 -18.56 9.52 -6.48
C GLY A 374 -17.20 9.56 -5.82
N SER A 375 -16.73 10.76 -5.50
CA SER A 375 -15.50 10.94 -4.73
C SER A 375 -15.67 11.98 -3.63
N PHE A 376 -14.94 11.75 -2.56
CA PHE A 376 -14.82 12.66 -1.44
C PHE A 376 -13.35 12.77 -1.05
N ASN A 377 -12.85 14.00 -0.97
CA ASN A 377 -11.52 14.30 -0.46
C ASN A 377 -11.61 15.35 0.62
N ALA A 378 -11.00 15.13 1.77
CA ALA A 378 -10.87 16.10 2.83
C ALA A 378 -9.42 16.18 3.27
N LEU A 379 -8.85 17.37 3.21
CA LEU A 379 -7.50 17.68 3.67
C LEU A 379 -7.59 18.67 4.82
N LYS A 380 -7.00 18.31 5.96
CA LYS A 380 -6.82 19.20 7.11
C LYS A 380 -5.34 19.37 7.38
N GLY A 381 -4.86 20.61 7.21
CA GLY A 381 -3.52 21.03 7.60
C GLY A 381 -3.56 21.82 8.92
N ILE A 382 -2.61 21.58 9.81
CA ILE A 382 -2.34 22.39 11.00
C ILE A 382 -0.84 22.63 11.04
N ASN A 383 -0.42 23.88 11.02
CA ASN A 383 0.96 24.29 11.23
C ASN A 383 1.03 25.10 12.52
N ASP A 384 2.01 24.79 13.34
CA ASP A 384 2.29 25.46 14.61
C ASP A 384 3.80 25.69 14.65
N ASP A 385 4.22 26.90 14.37
CA ASP A 385 5.62 27.26 14.15
C ASP A 385 6.06 28.34 15.12
N SER A 386 7.26 28.20 15.63
CA SER A 386 7.94 29.18 16.45
C SER A 386 9.36 29.39 15.90
N ASN A 387 9.64 30.63 15.54
CA ASN A 387 10.97 31.06 15.09
C ASN A 387 11.51 32.06 16.10
N ARG A 388 12.75 31.90 16.49
CA ARG A 388 13.51 32.89 17.22
C ARG A 388 14.78 33.20 16.45
N GLN A 389 15.04 34.47 16.27
CA GLN A 389 16.23 34.97 15.58
C GLN A 389 16.84 36.10 16.35
N ALA A 390 18.16 36.06 16.56
CA ALA A 390 18.91 37.18 17.13
C ALA A 390 20.05 37.58 16.19
N THR A 391 20.27 38.90 16.10
CA THR A 391 21.33 39.49 15.28
C THR A 391 22.29 40.29 16.19
N TYR A 392 23.57 40.13 15.93
CA TYR A 392 24.66 40.76 16.69
C TYR A 392 25.58 41.51 15.74
N ASN A 393 26.23 42.58 16.23
CA ASN A 393 27.21 43.36 15.50
C ASN A 393 28.68 42.91 15.77
N ALA A 394 28.89 42.00 16.72
CA ALA A 394 30.11 41.25 16.95
C ALA A 394 29.80 39.79 17.21
N ASP A 395 30.74 38.90 16.99
CA ASP A 395 30.51 37.46 17.18
C ASP A 395 30.26 37.13 18.66
N PRO A 396 29.06 36.71 19.05
CA PRO A 396 28.73 36.35 20.42
C PRO A 396 29.28 34.99 20.84
N LYS A 397 29.91 34.23 19.92
CA LYS A 397 30.47 32.88 20.13
C LYS A 397 29.50 31.88 20.75
N LEU A 398 28.23 31.97 20.32
CA LEU A 398 27.17 31.03 20.75
C LEU A 398 27.34 29.66 20.11
N ASP A 399 26.93 28.63 20.83
CA ASP A 399 26.81 27.30 20.25
C ASP A 399 25.70 27.30 19.17
N VAL A 400 26.07 27.00 17.93
CA VAL A 400 25.15 26.96 16.76
C VAL A 400 24.06 25.93 16.97
N THR A 401 24.31 24.87 17.73
CA THR A 401 23.31 23.80 17.95
C THR A 401 22.26 24.18 18.98
N SER A 402 22.55 25.11 19.85
CA SER A 402 21.67 25.60 20.93
C SER A 402 21.86 27.08 21.24
N PRO A 403 21.70 28.00 20.26
CA PRO A 403 22.13 29.38 20.38
C PRO A 403 21.36 30.21 21.42
N PHE A 404 20.17 29.74 21.83
CA PHE A 404 19.29 30.41 22.79
C PHE A 404 19.15 29.65 24.10
N ASN A 405 20.18 28.84 24.46
CA ASN A 405 20.23 28.26 25.80
C ASN A 405 20.31 29.39 26.84
N ARG A 406 19.52 29.27 27.92
CA ARG A 406 19.27 30.35 28.89
C ARG A 406 20.56 30.90 29.48
N ASP A 407 21.48 30.00 29.86
CA ASP A 407 22.73 30.36 30.51
C ASP A 407 23.71 31.10 29.58
N ALA A 408 23.69 30.79 28.28
CA ALA A 408 24.56 31.42 27.29
C ALA A 408 24.01 32.76 26.81
N SER A 409 22.69 32.87 26.65
CA SER A 409 22.05 34.09 26.14
C SER A 409 21.96 35.22 27.17
N GLU A 410 21.90 34.92 28.47
CA GLU A 410 21.87 35.93 29.56
C GLU A 410 23.23 36.61 29.79
N GLN A 411 24.33 36.00 29.34
CA GLN A 411 25.68 36.53 29.49
C GLN A 411 26.14 37.47 28.35
N ILE A 412 25.30 37.64 27.32
CA ILE A 412 25.68 38.50 26.19
C ILE A 412 25.34 39.95 26.49
N GLU A 413 26.33 40.82 26.36
CA GLU A 413 26.15 42.26 26.53
C GLU A 413 25.18 42.85 25.52
N ASP A 414 24.30 43.72 25.97
CA ASP A 414 23.33 44.42 25.09
C ASP A 414 24.03 45.33 24.06
N SER A 415 25.27 45.74 24.33
CA SER A 415 26.11 46.55 23.43
C SER A 415 26.38 45.88 22.07
N ILE A 416 26.44 44.54 22.02
CA ILE A 416 26.64 43.79 20.75
C ILE A 416 25.33 43.29 20.16
N ARG A 417 24.22 43.32 20.87
CA ARG A 417 22.88 42.91 20.35
C ARG A 417 22.35 43.97 19.40
N VAL A 418 21.87 43.57 18.24
CA VAL A 418 21.17 44.45 17.30
C VAL A 418 19.67 44.30 17.44
N ASN A 419 19.17 43.10 17.30
CA ASN A 419 17.76 42.78 17.51
C ASN A 419 17.56 41.33 17.94
N ASP A 420 16.42 41.08 18.57
CA ASP A 420 15.88 39.74 18.86
C ASP A 420 14.44 39.71 18.31
N ILE A 421 14.15 38.74 17.45
CA ILE A 421 12.86 38.55 16.80
C ILE A 421 12.32 37.21 17.29
N CYS A 422 11.14 37.24 17.89
CA CYS A 422 10.37 36.05 18.22
C CYS A 422 9.09 36.05 17.39
N MET A 423 8.89 35.02 16.62
CA MET A 423 7.70 34.84 15.81
C MET A 423 7.01 33.52 16.16
N THR A 424 5.74 33.58 16.43
CA THR A 424 4.90 32.40 16.60
C THR A 424 3.76 32.49 15.60
N SER A 425 3.59 31.45 14.82
CA SER A 425 2.48 31.37 13.88
C SER A 425 1.72 30.07 14.04
N ARG A 426 0.42 30.15 13.90
CA ARG A 426 -0.47 29.00 13.87
C ARG A 426 -1.44 29.13 12.74
N SER A 427 -1.51 28.12 11.89
CA SER A 427 -2.49 28.06 10.82
C SER A 427 -3.25 26.73 10.84
N SER A 428 -4.50 26.80 10.43
CA SER A 428 -5.35 25.62 10.24
C SER A 428 -6.15 25.79 8.97
N SER A 429 -5.99 24.86 8.05
CA SER A 429 -6.73 24.79 6.80
C SER A 429 -7.56 23.52 6.75
N ILE A 430 -8.77 23.61 6.19
CA ILE A 430 -9.61 22.45 5.90
C ILE A 430 -10.17 22.66 4.51
N ASN A 431 -9.85 21.75 3.60
CA ASN A 431 -10.43 21.69 2.26
C ASN A 431 -11.22 20.39 2.10
N ARG A 432 -12.41 20.48 1.51
CA ARG A 432 -13.26 19.34 1.19
C ARG A 432 -13.71 19.46 -0.24
N LEU A 433 -13.52 18.40 -1.00
CA LEU A 433 -13.96 18.28 -2.38
C LEU A 433 -14.95 17.11 -2.46
N TYR A 434 -16.10 17.37 -3.00
CA TYR A 434 -17.15 16.40 -3.29
C TYR A 434 -17.34 16.36 -4.80
N SER A 435 -17.40 15.17 -5.38
CA SER A 435 -17.71 15.01 -6.79
C SER A 435 -18.64 13.80 -6.97
N ILE A 436 -19.64 13.96 -7.82
CA ILE A 436 -20.49 12.86 -8.28
C ILE A 436 -20.68 13.03 -9.78
N GLY A 437 -20.58 11.91 -10.51
CA GLY A 437 -20.76 11.86 -11.95
C GLY A 437 -21.59 10.66 -12.36
N ALA A 438 -22.31 10.81 -13.44
CA ALA A 438 -23.03 9.74 -14.10
C ALA A 438 -22.91 9.88 -15.62
N ASP A 439 -22.50 8.79 -16.28
CA ASP A 439 -22.34 8.70 -17.71
C ASP A 439 -23.20 7.56 -18.24
N ILE A 440 -24.18 7.89 -19.05
CA ILE A 440 -24.96 6.88 -19.76
C ILE A 440 -24.60 6.92 -21.24
N THR A 441 -24.26 5.79 -21.80
CA THR A 441 -23.94 5.64 -23.22
C THR A 441 -24.79 4.56 -23.86
N ARG A 442 -25.45 4.90 -24.96
CA ARG A 442 -26.24 3.98 -25.77
C ARG A 442 -25.65 3.86 -27.17
N ARG A 443 -25.29 2.63 -27.54
CA ARG A 443 -24.88 2.30 -28.90
C ARG A 443 -26.10 2.19 -29.82
N LEU A 444 -26.14 2.99 -30.86
CA LEU A 444 -27.28 3.07 -31.78
C LEU A 444 -27.20 2.04 -32.92
N ASN A 445 -26.00 1.71 -33.39
CA ASN A 445 -25.77 0.74 -34.47
C ASN A 445 -24.48 -0.05 -34.30
N ALA A 446 -24.25 -1.04 -35.15
CA ALA A 446 -23.03 -1.87 -35.12
C ALA A 446 -21.78 -1.16 -35.66
N LYS A 447 -21.92 0.00 -36.31
CA LYS A 447 -20.82 0.79 -36.88
C LYS A 447 -20.14 1.71 -35.82
N GLY A 448 -20.54 1.62 -34.54
CA GLY A 448 -19.97 2.40 -33.47
C GLY A 448 -20.65 3.74 -33.17
N THR A 449 -21.74 4.10 -33.92
CA THR A 449 -22.50 5.29 -33.58
C THR A 449 -23.13 5.15 -32.20
N SER A 450 -22.88 6.06 -31.32
CA SER A 450 -23.40 6.05 -29.94
C SER A 450 -23.89 7.44 -29.53
N LEU A 451 -24.81 7.46 -28.58
CA LEU A 451 -25.29 8.65 -27.88
C LEU A 451 -24.88 8.55 -26.42
N GLY A 452 -24.18 9.56 -25.93
CA GLY A 452 -23.77 9.67 -24.55
C GLY A 452 -24.37 10.90 -23.87
N LEU A 453 -24.70 10.76 -22.59
CA LEU A 453 -25.05 11.85 -21.69
C LEU A 453 -24.18 11.73 -20.45
N THR A 454 -23.42 12.78 -20.16
CA THR A 454 -22.60 12.92 -18.97
C THR A 454 -23.18 14.02 -18.10
N VAL A 455 -23.36 13.72 -16.82
CA VAL A 455 -23.73 14.68 -15.78
C VAL A 455 -22.68 14.62 -14.69
N GLN A 456 -22.11 15.77 -14.36
CA GLN A 456 -21.11 15.86 -13.30
C GLN A 456 -21.43 17.05 -12.40
N TYR A 457 -21.33 16.82 -11.10
CA TYR A 457 -21.39 17.84 -10.06
C TYR A 457 -20.12 17.77 -9.21
N SER A 458 -19.54 18.92 -8.93
CA SER A 458 -18.38 19.06 -8.07
C SER A 458 -18.53 20.30 -7.19
N GLU A 459 -18.22 20.14 -5.91
CA GLU A 459 -18.25 21.21 -4.94
C GLU A 459 -16.99 21.19 -4.08
N GLU A 460 -16.32 22.33 -4.00
CA GLU A 460 -15.18 22.52 -3.11
C GLU A 460 -15.56 23.50 -1.99
N ARG A 461 -15.25 23.12 -0.75
CA ARG A 461 -15.41 23.94 0.44
C ARG A 461 -14.10 24.03 1.20
N GLY A 462 -13.56 25.24 1.29
CA GLY A 462 -12.34 25.55 2.02
C GLY A 462 -12.57 26.49 3.19
N ASN A 463 -11.81 26.32 4.25
CA ASN A 463 -11.70 27.28 5.35
C ASN A 463 -10.24 27.33 5.80
N ASN A 464 -9.71 28.53 5.90
CA ASN A 464 -8.36 28.77 6.40
C ASN A 464 -8.39 29.80 7.55
N LYS A 465 -7.71 29.46 8.64
CA LYS A 465 -7.51 30.34 9.78
C LYS A 465 -6.02 30.43 10.04
N ALA A 466 -5.51 31.64 10.14
CA ALA A 466 -4.12 31.87 10.47
C ALA A 466 -4.00 32.94 11.57
N PHE A 467 -3.09 32.74 12.45
CA PHE A 467 -2.67 33.67 13.49
C PHE A 467 -1.14 33.77 13.44
N SER A 468 -0.63 34.96 13.49
CA SER A 468 0.81 35.20 13.60
C SER A 468 1.05 36.33 14.61
N LEU A 469 1.98 36.09 15.50
CA LEU A 469 2.49 37.07 16.45
C LEU A 469 3.99 37.21 16.22
N SER A 470 4.42 38.44 15.96
CA SER A 470 5.85 38.75 15.84
C SER A 470 6.21 39.84 16.85
N SER A 471 7.25 39.61 17.60
CA SER A 471 7.82 40.56 18.51
C SER A 471 9.29 40.82 18.14
N THR A 472 9.65 42.07 17.96
CA THR A 472 11.04 42.47 17.67
C THR A 472 11.52 43.41 18.75
N THR A 473 12.60 43.05 19.42
CA THR A 473 13.31 43.92 20.35
C THR A 473 14.55 44.47 19.67
N TYR A 474 14.73 45.77 19.69
CA TYR A 474 15.90 46.46 19.15
C TYR A 474 16.73 47.00 20.34
N TYR A 475 18.01 46.70 20.35
CA TYR A 475 18.93 47.09 21.42
C TYR A 475 19.75 48.32 21.09
N GLN A 476 19.85 48.68 19.81
CA GLN A 476 20.74 49.75 19.35
C GLN A 476 19.97 50.95 18.74
N LEU A 477 18.65 50.95 18.84
CA LEU A 477 17.86 52.13 18.43
C LEU A 477 17.82 53.16 19.56
N GLN A 478 18.49 54.30 19.32
CA GLN A 478 18.30 55.48 20.15
C GLN A 478 17.10 56.29 19.64
N ASN A 479 16.21 56.70 20.54
CA ASN A 479 15.20 57.64 20.17
C ASN A 479 15.81 59.06 20.01
N VAL A 480 15.13 59.98 19.33
CA VAL A 480 15.63 61.35 19.08
C VAL A 480 15.92 62.13 20.36
N LYS A 481 15.62 61.62 21.55
CA LYS A 481 15.86 62.17 22.85
C LYS A 481 16.89 61.41 23.68
N GLY A 482 17.59 60.41 23.14
CA GLY A 482 18.68 59.72 23.79
C GLY A 482 18.34 58.68 24.86
N ASN A 483 17.08 58.24 24.96
CA ASN A 483 16.64 57.19 25.88
C ASN A 483 16.29 55.86 25.19
N ASP A 484 16.51 54.80 25.94
CA ASP A 484 16.59 53.40 25.48
C ASP A 484 15.33 52.84 24.81
N SER A 485 15.60 51.94 23.90
CA SER A 485 14.75 50.88 23.29
C SER A 485 13.26 51.20 23.04
N ILE A 486 12.89 51.31 21.75
CA ILE A 486 11.49 51.37 21.31
C ILE A 486 11.01 49.92 21.12
N LEU A 487 10.03 49.50 21.90
CA LEU A 487 9.31 48.24 21.70
C LEU A 487 8.17 48.50 20.70
N TYR A 488 8.29 47.98 19.49
CA TYR A 488 7.15 47.93 18.54
C TYR A 488 6.40 46.60 18.75
N ARG A 489 5.12 46.70 19.08
CA ARG A 489 4.19 45.58 19.09
C ARG A 489 3.50 45.40 17.76
#